data_ca12c98e844781d95b50487d7d5e0ba1
#
_entry.id   ca12c98e844781d95b50487d7d5e0ba1
#
_cell.length_a   1.000
_cell.length_b   1.000
_cell.length_c   1.000
_cell.angle_alpha   90.00
_cell.angle_beta   90.00
_cell.angle_gamma   90.00
#
_symmetry.space_group_name_H-M   'P 1'
#
loop_
_entity.id
_entity.type
_entity.pdbx_description
1 polymer ?
#
loop_
_entity_poly.entity_id
_entity_poly.type
_entity_poly.pdbx_seq_one_letter_code
_entity_poly.pdbx_strand_id
1 'polypeptide(L)'
;MVPSYRVCTFRKVGADMRIITIDFETYWNSKEKYSLAKMGPIEYIRDSRFYVQCMGFRIDHGQTFVVPAGHIRKTINALRLDEPGTVVVGHNINGFDALVLSEHYGVRPYMILDTISMMNWLGLSRVMSCSHKTLTAALGHGVKQAGTVVSDGKKHISDFTPEDWKFFMRYCADDVIQCSENFFTMLPMITNSDALRLMSITAKMATEPVFVPDEAMLDEYVKKLDADTEAKRNELSHIFNFENSEAMLKAIRSRSQFPKLLESLGCPCPMKWSEKQQKNIPAISKTDLEFTALLEHSDERVVALVRARLEQNSSIQKSRANNLLTFSGKPIPIMLGVYKAHTGRYTAGNEGTSDGLNFQNLSKRDPSKLAIRESIKAPAGYKVVACDSSQIEARILAWVAGQEDLVAQFRDGRDPYAEMASKIFGQTAQEIHDGAKRGDHPQHDKLKMERNVGKTCILSAGYGVSAQKFSDTLLRSNVQLDDNLEQHAAMAAHAHAVYRQASSGITAFWKQCDRIIRLLASTDKIGQLGTFGAHNEFIAGRAFIPGTQTNCAYLQLPNGYRLWYPNLRMYETQVIYDRIVHGKPTVTRIYGA
;
A
#
# COMPACT_ATOMS: atom_id res chain seq x y z
N MET A 1 -27.31 17.54 -2.96
CA MET A 1 -27.90 16.47 -2.11
C MET A 1 -26.75 15.71 -1.47
N VAL A 2 -26.67 15.71 -0.14
CA VAL A 2 -25.66 14.96 0.60
C VAL A 2 -25.93 13.49 0.34
N PRO A 3 -24.95 12.66 -0.11
CA PRO A 3 -25.12 11.24 -0.05
C PRO A 3 -25.20 10.86 1.43
N SER A 4 -26.41 10.54 1.91
CA SER A 4 -26.54 9.92 3.22
C SER A 4 -25.83 8.58 3.15
N TYR A 5 -24.65 8.48 3.78
CA TYR A 5 -24.02 7.18 4.04
C TYR A 5 -24.99 6.40 4.93
N ARG A 6 -25.89 5.63 4.31
CA ARG A 6 -26.70 4.67 5.02
C ARG A 6 -25.75 3.63 5.59
N VAL A 7 -25.59 3.64 6.90
CA VAL A 7 -24.90 2.58 7.62
C VAL A 7 -25.69 1.30 7.36
N CYS A 8 -25.18 0.46 6.45
CA CYS A 8 -25.76 -0.85 6.19
C CYS A 8 -25.59 -1.71 7.44
N THR A 9 -26.68 -2.01 8.12
CA THR A 9 -26.71 -3.06 9.13
C THR A 9 -26.66 -4.40 8.40
N PHE A 10 -25.47 -5.00 8.33
CA PHE A 10 -25.27 -6.30 7.73
C PHE A 10 -25.87 -7.40 8.61
N ARG A 11 -27.10 -7.79 8.37
CA ARG A 11 -27.55 -9.16 8.65
C ARG A 11 -27.00 -10.04 7.51
N LYS A 12 -26.33 -11.13 7.84
CA LYS A 12 -25.65 -12.11 6.97
C LYS A 12 -25.77 -11.85 5.46
N VAL A 13 -24.69 -11.47 4.79
CA VAL A 13 -24.58 -11.51 3.34
C VAL A 13 -24.92 -12.95 2.91
N GLY A 14 -25.99 -13.16 2.21
CA GLY A 14 -26.33 -14.45 1.59
C GLY A 14 -27.79 -14.90 1.68
N ALA A 15 -28.55 -14.57 2.73
CA ALA A 15 -29.93 -15.08 2.83
C ALA A 15 -31.00 -14.18 2.20
N ASP A 16 -30.76 -12.85 2.15
CA ASP A 16 -31.75 -11.86 1.67
C ASP A 16 -31.15 -10.84 0.67
N MET A 17 -29.98 -11.10 0.10
CA MET A 17 -29.31 -10.17 -0.83
C MET A 17 -29.28 -10.75 -2.24
N ARG A 18 -29.65 -9.94 -3.22
CA ARG A 18 -29.55 -10.26 -4.64
C ARG A 18 -28.12 -10.06 -5.11
N ILE A 19 -27.47 -11.11 -5.59
CA ILE A 19 -26.10 -11.08 -6.09
C ILE A 19 -26.15 -10.91 -7.61
N ILE A 20 -25.47 -9.89 -8.13
CA ILE A 20 -25.37 -9.65 -9.57
C ILE A 20 -23.92 -9.65 -9.97
N THR A 21 -23.48 -10.71 -10.63
CA THR A 21 -22.14 -10.77 -11.23
C THR A 21 -22.15 -10.07 -12.56
N ILE A 22 -21.18 -9.18 -12.81
CA ILE A 22 -21.05 -8.43 -14.07
C ILE A 22 -19.64 -8.49 -14.61
N ASP A 23 -19.51 -8.29 -15.92
CA ASP A 23 -18.25 -8.11 -16.63
C ASP A 23 -18.49 -7.25 -17.88
N PHE A 24 -17.59 -6.27 -18.14
CA PHE A 24 -17.67 -5.40 -19.30
C PHE A 24 -16.53 -5.67 -20.26
N GLU A 25 -16.88 -5.88 -21.53
CA GLU A 25 -15.92 -5.90 -22.62
C GLU A 25 -15.87 -4.54 -23.31
N THR A 26 -14.66 -4.01 -23.47
CA THR A 26 -14.45 -2.64 -23.96
C THR A 26 -13.46 -2.60 -25.12
N TYR A 27 -13.62 -1.59 -25.98
CA TYR A 27 -12.73 -1.37 -27.12
C TYR A 27 -11.30 -1.08 -26.67
N TRP A 28 -10.33 -1.72 -27.29
CA TRP A 28 -8.92 -1.45 -27.15
C TRP A 28 -8.19 -1.59 -28.49
N ASN A 29 -7.03 -0.95 -28.62
CA ASN A 29 -6.25 -0.98 -29.85
C ASN A 29 -4.74 -0.96 -29.53
N SER A 30 -4.09 -2.10 -29.76
CA SER A 30 -2.65 -2.25 -29.47
C SER A 30 -1.77 -1.36 -30.33
N LYS A 31 -2.15 -1.14 -31.60
CA LYS A 31 -1.41 -0.29 -32.55
C LYS A 31 -1.44 1.18 -32.16
N GLU A 32 -2.56 1.65 -31.63
CA GLU A 32 -2.76 3.02 -31.11
C GLU A 32 -2.30 3.20 -29.66
N LYS A 33 -1.78 2.14 -29.02
CA LYS A 33 -1.41 2.11 -27.60
C LYS A 33 -2.58 2.46 -26.67
N TYR A 34 -3.80 2.26 -27.11
CA TYR A 34 -5.01 2.49 -26.35
C TYR A 34 -5.43 1.18 -25.65
N SER A 35 -5.08 1.03 -24.41
CA SER A 35 -5.42 -0.16 -23.59
C SER A 35 -5.18 0.11 -22.11
N LEU A 36 -5.86 -0.63 -21.23
CA LEU A 36 -5.65 -0.61 -19.79
C LEU A 36 -4.19 -0.90 -19.37
N ALA A 37 -3.45 -1.66 -20.16
CA ALA A 37 -2.04 -1.95 -19.90
C ALA A 37 -1.12 -0.73 -20.14
N LYS A 38 -1.57 0.29 -20.85
CA LYS A 38 -0.80 1.49 -21.21
C LYS A 38 -1.32 2.75 -20.54
N MET A 39 -2.60 2.77 -20.18
CA MET A 39 -3.29 3.90 -19.57
C MET A 39 -3.84 3.47 -18.21
N GLY A 40 -4.00 4.43 -17.29
CA GLY A 40 -4.77 4.17 -16.07
C GLY A 40 -6.25 3.98 -16.39
N PRO A 41 -7.02 3.26 -15.55
CA PRO A 41 -8.41 2.95 -15.84
C PRO A 41 -9.27 4.21 -16.00
N ILE A 42 -9.04 5.26 -15.23
CA ILE A 42 -9.78 6.53 -15.34
C ILE A 42 -9.43 7.24 -16.65
N GLU A 43 -8.15 7.32 -16.99
CA GLU A 43 -7.70 7.90 -18.26
C GLU A 43 -8.30 7.13 -19.44
N TYR A 44 -8.27 5.79 -19.39
CA TYR A 44 -8.84 4.93 -20.41
C TYR A 44 -10.35 5.12 -20.57
N ILE A 45 -11.11 5.19 -19.48
CA ILE A 45 -12.58 5.37 -19.52
C ILE A 45 -12.98 6.78 -19.99
N ARG A 46 -12.17 7.80 -19.68
CA ARG A 46 -12.45 9.21 -20.06
C ARG A 46 -11.93 9.56 -21.45
N ASP A 47 -11.14 8.71 -22.10
CA ASP A 47 -10.65 8.92 -23.45
C ASP A 47 -11.83 8.90 -24.46
N SER A 48 -11.77 9.76 -25.48
CA SER A 48 -12.80 9.87 -26.53
C SER A 48 -13.02 8.57 -27.32
N ARG A 49 -12.05 7.67 -27.32
CA ARG A 49 -12.11 6.36 -27.96
C ARG A 49 -12.90 5.33 -27.14
N PHE A 50 -13.13 5.60 -25.85
CA PHE A 50 -13.79 4.63 -24.97
C PHE A 50 -15.14 4.16 -25.52
N TYR A 51 -15.35 2.87 -25.52
CA TYR A 51 -16.58 2.26 -26.00
C TYR A 51 -16.78 0.91 -25.33
N VAL A 52 -17.97 0.71 -24.76
CA VAL A 52 -18.37 -0.59 -24.17
C VAL A 52 -19.03 -1.41 -25.25
N GLN A 53 -18.46 -2.55 -25.59
CA GLN A 53 -18.90 -3.43 -26.69
C GLN A 53 -20.04 -4.34 -26.26
N CYS A 54 -19.91 -4.96 -25.08
CA CYS A 54 -20.95 -5.75 -24.46
C CYS A 54 -20.81 -5.78 -22.94
N MET A 55 -21.87 -6.21 -22.26
CA MET A 55 -21.91 -6.45 -20.83
C MET A 55 -22.52 -7.82 -20.56
N GLY A 56 -21.77 -8.67 -19.86
CA GLY A 56 -22.27 -9.91 -19.29
C GLY A 56 -22.85 -9.67 -17.89
N PHE A 57 -23.91 -10.39 -17.54
CA PHE A 57 -24.42 -10.40 -16.17
C PHE A 57 -25.12 -11.71 -15.81
N ARG A 58 -25.11 -12.03 -14.53
CA ARG A 58 -25.80 -13.18 -13.93
C ARG A 58 -26.41 -12.77 -12.61
N ILE A 59 -27.66 -13.13 -12.38
CA ILE A 59 -28.37 -12.88 -11.11
C ILE A 59 -28.35 -14.18 -10.32
N ASP A 60 -27.77 -14.16 -9.13
CA ASP A 60 -27.62 -15.30 -8.23
C ASP A 60 -27.04 -16.52 -8.99
N HIS A 61 -27.66 -17.68 -8.89
CA HIS A 61 -27.33 -18.90 -9.63
C HIS A 61 -28.14 -19.07 -10.94
N GLY A 62 -28.79 -17.99 -11.40
CA GLY A 62 -29.64 -18.03 -12.60
C GLY A 62 -28.87 -18.12 -13.92
N GLN A 63 -29.57 -17.90 -15.00
CA GLN A 63 -29.00 -17.86 -16.35
C GLN A 63 -28.09 -16.64 -16.52
N THR A 64 -27.01 -16.81 -17.29
CA THR A 64 -26.13 -15.73 -17.71
C THR A 64 -26.61 -15.10 -18.99
N PHE A 65 -26.61 -13.79 -19.04
CA PHE A 65 -26.98 -13.00 -20.21
C PHE A 65 -25.82 -12.14 -20.65
N VAL A 66 -25.68 -11.92 -21.96
CA VAL A 66 -24.74 -10.93 -22.50
C VAL A 66 -25.53 -10.01 -23.43
N VAL A 67 -25.38 -8.70 -23.22
CA VAL A 67 -26.09 -7.68 -24.00
C VAL A 67 -25.09 -6.80 -24.74
N PRO A 68 -25.33 -6.51 -26.04
CA PRO A 68 -24.49 -5.63 -26.82
C PRO A 68 -24.69 -4.16 -26.45
N ALA A 69 -23.76 -3.29 -26.83
CA ALA A 69 -23.68 -1.87 -26.51
C ALA A 69 -25.00 -1.12 -26.44
N GLY A 70 -25.85 -1.26 -27.47
CA GLY A 70 -27.14 -0.56 -27.58
C GLY A 70 -28.18 -0.90 -26.50
N HIS A 71 -28.00 -2.01 -25.78
CA HIS A 71 -28.94 -2.47 -24.74
C HIS A 71 -28.40 -2.29 -23.31
N ILE A 72 -27.12 -1.98 -23.12
CA ILE A 72 -26.46 -1.97 -21.81
C ILE A 72 -27.14 -1.00 -20.84
N ARG A 73 -27.35 0.26 -21.22
CA ARG A 73 -27.98 1.26 -20.34
C ARG A 73 -29.38 0.84 -19.89
N LYS A 74 -30.20 0.31 -20.78
CA LYS A 74 -31.53 -0.20 -20.43
C LYS A 74 -31.43 -1.37 -19.45
N THR A 75 -30.48 -2.26 -19.66
CA THR A 75 -30.25 -3.43 -18.80
C THR A 75 -29.76 -2.99 -17.42
N ILE A 76 -28.78 -2.09 -17.32
CA ILE A 76 -28.27 -1.57 -16.04
C ILE A 76 -29.42 -0.93 -15.24
N ASN A 77 -30.28 -0.12 -15.88
CA ASN A 77 -31.43 0.49 -15.22
C ASN A 77 -32.44 -0.57 -14.72
N ALA A 78 -32.66 -1.64 -15.47
CA ALA A 78 -33.54 -2.73 -15.06
C ALA A 78 -32.95 -3.59 -13.93
N LEU A 79 -31.63 -3.71 -13.87
CA LEU A 79 -30.92 -4.45 -12.81
C LEU A 79 -30.95 -3.74 -11.46
N ARG A 80 -31.20 -2.41 -11.40
CA ARG A 80 -31.32 -1.63 -10.15
C ARG A 80 -30.15 -1.90 -9.20
N LEU A 81 -28.93 -1.69 -9.70
CA LEU A 81 -27.69 -2.02 -8.98
C LEU A 81 -27.47 -1.16 -7.69
N ASP A 82 -28.12 -0.03 -7.62
CA ASP A 82 -28.09 0.94 -6.50
C ASP A 82 -29.12 0.67 -5.39
N GLU A 83 -30.01 -0.30 -5.59
CA GLU A 83 -31.03 -0.63 -4.59
C GLU A 83 -30.45 -1.35 -3.37
N PRO A 84 -30.97 -1.02 -2.17
CA PRO A 84 -30.63 -1.75 -0.95
C PRO A 84 -30.85 -3.27 -1.09
N GLY A 85 -29.89 -4.05 -0.63
CA GLY A 85 -29.93 -5.51 -0.76
C GLY A 85 -29.34 -6.05 -2.06
N THR A 86 -28.83 -5.19 -2.97
CA THR A 86 -28.11 -5.63 -4.17
C THR A 86 -26.60 -5.60 -3.96
N VAL A 87 -25.94 -6.68 -4.29
CA VAL A 87 -24.47 -6.82 -4.31
C VAL A 87 -24.02 -7.01 -5.74
N VAL A 88 -23.15 -6.14 -6.22
CA VAL A 88 -22.50 -6.26 -7.53
C VAL A 88 -21.15 -6.92 -7.33
N VAL A 89 -20.89 -7.98 -8.10
CA VAL A 89 -19.68 -8.81 -8.03
C VAL A 89 -18.95 -8.79 -9.36
N GLY A 90 -17.63 -8.79 -9.33
CA GLY A 90 -16.79 -8.96 -10.50
C GLY A 90 -15.38 -9.38 -10.13
N HIS A 91 -14.58 -9.73 -11.12
CA HIS A 91 -13.17 -10.03 -10.94
C HIS A 91 -12.33 -8.79 -11.28
N ASN A 92 -11.60 -8.23 -10.31
CA ASN A 92 -10.95 -6.93 -10.44
C ASN A 92 -11.96 -5.77 -10.67
N ILE A 93 -13.16 -5.95 -10.22
CA ILE A 93 -14.24 -4.97 -10.42
C ILE A 93 -13.88 -3.58 -9.82
N ASN A 94 -13.13 -3.55 -8.71
CA ASN A 94 -12.63 -2.32 -8.10
C ASN A 94 -11.64 -1.57 -9.00
N GLY A 95 -10.95 -2.31 -9.85
CA GLY A 95 -9.95 -1.76 -10.78
C GLY A 95 -10.55 -1.29 -12.10
N PHE A 96 -11.77 -1.75 -12.47
CA PHE A 96 -12.32 -1.42 -13.78
C PHE A 96 -13.86 -1.36 -13.86
N ASP A 97 -14.58 -2.47 -13.73
CA ASP A 97 -16.02 -2.51 -14.06
C ASP A 97 -16.87 -1.56 -13.19
N ALA A 98 -16.53 -1.43 -11.92
CA ALA A 98 -17.21 -0.48 -11.04
C ALA A 98 -16.94 0.99 -11.46
N LEU A 99 -15.76 1.27 -12.02
CA LEU A 99 -15.45 2.59 -12.58
C LEU A 99 -16.21 2.82 -13.90
N VAL A 100 -16.37 1.80 -14.73
CA VAL A 100 -17.25 1.89 -15.92
C VAL A 100 -18.67 2.22 -15.49
N LEU A 101 -19.22 1.54 -14.47
CA LEU A 101 -20.55 1.86 -13.93
C LEU A 101 -20.65 3.30 -13.45
N SER A 102 -19.69 3.78 -12.67
CA SER A 102 -19.75 5.11 -12.06
C SER A 102 -19.40 6.24 -13.04
N GLU A 103 -18.31 6.12 -13.79
CA GLU A 103 -17.80 7.18 -14.67
C GLU A 103 -18.56 7.27 -16.01
N HIS A 104 -18.88 6.12 -16.61
CA HIS A 104 -19.52 6.10 -17.93
C HIS A 104 -21.05 6.01 -17.87
N TYR A 105 -21.60 5.20 -16.95
CA TYR A 105 -23.04 5.03 -16.82
C TYR A 105 -23.69 5.88 -15.72
N GLY A 106 -22.91 6.45 -14.79
CA GLY A 106 -23.40 7.27 -13.68
C GLY A 106 -24.11 6.47 -12.58
N VAL A 107 -23.87 5.15 -12.52
CA VAL A 107 -24.50 4.23 -11.58
C VAL A 107 -23.55 3.88 -10.44
N ARG A 108 -24.04 3.97 -9.21
CA ARG A 108 -23.29 3.69 -7.99
C ARG A 108 -23.91 2.51 -7.27
N PRO A 109 -23.33 1.31 -7.39
CA PRO A 109 -23.89 0.12 -6.78
C PRO A 109 -24.04 0.23 -5.27
N TYR A 110 -25.10 -0.37 -4.71
CA TYR A 110 -25.33 -0.37 -3.27
C TYR A 110 -24.20 -1.05 -2.50
N MET A 111 -23.72 -2.19 -2.99
CA MET A 111 -22.57 -2.92 -2.46
C MET A 111 -21.75 -3.49 -3.61
N ILE A 112 -20.42 -3.43 -3.49
CA ILE A 112 -19.48 -3.95 -4.48
C ILE A 112 -18.56 -4.96 -3.80
N LEU A 113 -18.43 -6.16 -4.35
CA LEU A 113 -17.49 -7.17 -3.90
C LEU A 113 -16.58 -7.63 -5.02
N ASP A 114 -15.29 -7.57 -4.77
CA ASP A 114 -14.24 -7.95 -5.71
C ASP A 114 -13.65 -9.31 -5.34
N THR A 115 -13.67 -10.26 -6.26
CA THR A 115 -13.08 -11.58 -6.02
C THR A 115 -11.57 -11.52 -5.74
N ILE A 116 -10.82 -10.52 -6.26
CA ILE A 116 -9.42 -10.30 -5.88
C ILE A 116 -9.29 -9.91 -4.41
N SER A 117 -10.16 -9.03 -3.91
CA SER A 117 -10.20 -8.66 -2.49
C SER A 117 -10.51 -9.88 -1.60
N MET A 118 -11.40 -10.76 -2.06
CA MET A 118 -11.71 -12.03 -1.38
C MET A 118 -10.49 -12.98 -1.40
N MET A 119 -9.77 -13.08 -2.52
CA MET A 119 -8.51 -13.84 -2.61
C MET A 119 -7.46 -13.32 -1.62
N ASN A 120 -7.36 -12.01 -1.44
CA ASN A 120 -6.44 -11.41 -0.48
C ASN A 120 -6.78 -11.80 0.95
N TRP A 121 -8.06 -11.75 1.33
CA TRP A 121 -8.53 -12.17 2.65
C TRP A 121 -8.25 -13.65 2.91
N LEU A 122 -8.56 -14.51 1.95
CA LEU A 122 -8.36 -15.96 2.06
C LEU A 122 -6.89 -16.40 1.91
N GLY A 123 -6.00 -15.48 1.53
CA GLY A 123 -4.57 -15.78 1.35
C GLY A 123 -4.23 -16.43 0.01
N LEU A 124 -5.17 -16.59 -0.90
CA LEU A 124 -4.95 -17.16 -2.24
C LEU A 124 -3.89 -16.36 -3.01
N SER A 125 -3.92 -15.03 -2.90
CA SER A 125 -2.92 -14.13 -3.51
C SER A 125 -1.47 -14.34 -3.00
N ARG A 126 -1.28 -15.15 -1.96
CA ARG A 126 0.06 -15.48 -1.42
C ARG A 126 0.73 -16.63 -2.15
N VAL A 127 -0.06 -17.50 -2.77
CA VAL A 127 0.41 -18.74 -3.40
C VAL A 127 0.16 -18.81 -4.90
N MET A 128 -0.68 -17.91 -5.42
CA MET A 128 -1.00 -17.89 -6.84
C MET A 128 -1.19 -16.47 -7.38
N SER A 129 -1.17 -16.32 -8.70
CA SER A 129 -1.54 -15.07 -9.38
C SER A 129 -3.01 -14.74 -9.14
N CYS A 130 -3.30 -13.45 -8.96
CA CYS A 130 -4.68 -12.96 -8.86
C CYS A 130 -5.42 -12.89 -10.20
N SER A 131 -4.93 -13.52 -11.25
CA SER A 131 -5.64 -13.55 -12.54
C SER A 131 -6.90 -14.41 -12.45
N HIS A 132 -7.94 -14.01 -13.14
CA HIS A 132 -9.21 -14.76 -13.23
C HIS A 132 -8.97 -16.21 -13.64
N LYS A 133 -8.17 -16.42 -14.69
CA LYS A 133 -7.77 -17.74 -15.19
C LYS A 133 -7.18 -18.64 -14.09
N THR A 134 -6.26 -18.10 -13.28
CA THR A 134 -5.59 -18.88 -12.23
C THR A 134 -6.57 -19.23 -11.10
N LEU A 135 -7.40 -18.27 -10.68
CA LEU A 135 -8.40 -18.49 -9.64
C LEU A 135 -9.42 -19.56 -10.07
N THR A 136 -9.99 -19.43 -11.27
CA THR A 136 -10.99 -20.35 -11.81
C THR A 136 -10.46 -21.79 -11.88
N ALA A 137 -9.23 -21.96 -12.38
CA ALA A 137 -8.58 -23.27 -12.42
C ALA A 137 -8.33 -23.85 -11.01
N ALA A 138 -7.89 -23.02 -10.07
CA ALA A 138 -7.61 -23.44 -8.70
C ALA A 138 -8.87 -23.87 -7.93
N LEU A 139 -10.00 -23.21 -8.17
CA LEU A 139 -11.29 -23.56 -7.56
C LEU A 139 -12.06 -24.66 -8.31
N GLY A 140 -11.52 -25.18 -9.42
CA GLY A 140 -12.13 -26.28 -10.17
C GLY A 140 -13.29 -25.88 -11.11
N HIS A 141 -13.42 -24.60 -11.43
CA HIS A 141 -14.51 -24.07 -12.27
C HIS A 141 -14.15 -23.99 -13.76
N GLY A 142 -13.16 -24.77 -14.20
CA GLY A 142 -12.77 -24.90 -15.60
C GLY A 142 -11.52 -24.13 -15.98
N VAL A 143 -11.28 -24.02 -17.28
CA VAL A 143 -10.11 -23.32 -17.85
C VAL A 143 -10.59 -22.16 -18.69
N LYS A 144 -10.14 -20.95 -18.35
CA LYS A 144 -10.46 -19.75 -19.13
C LYS A 144 -9.84 -19.83 -20.52
N GLN A 145 -10.66 -19.64 -21.56
CA GLN A 145 -10.20 -19.56 -22.94
C GLN A 145 -9.49 -18.23 -23.22
N ALA A 146 -8.54 -18.21 -24.15
CA ALA A 146 -7.88 -16.98 -24.59
C ALA A 146 -8.79 -16.29 -25.64
N GLY A 147 -9.52 -15.25 -25.23
CA GLY A 147 -10.55 -14.63 -26.09
C GLY A 147 -10.29 -13.19 -26.54
N THR A 148 -9.42 -12.46 -25.83
CA THR A 148 -9.25 -11.00 -26.06
C THR A 148 -8.56 -10.62 -27.37
N VAL A 149 -7.82 -11.51 -27.99
CA VAL A 149 -7.12 -11.23 -29.28
C VAL A 149 -8.09 -10.94 -30.43
N VAL A 150 -9.32 -11.47 -30.35
CA VAL A 150 -10.35 -11.30 -31.40
C VAL A 150 -10.87 -9.85 -31.46
N SER A 151 -10.78 -9.07 -30.40
CA SER A 151 -11.35 -7.71 -30.30
C SER A 151 -10.35 -6.58 -30.53
N ASP A 152 -9.04 -6.87 -30.71
CA ASP A 152 -8.02 -5.84 -30.94
C ASP A 152 -8.33 -4.99 -32.16
N GLY A 153 -8.51 -3.68 -31.96
CA GLY A 153 -8.82 -2.71 -32.99
C GLY A 153 -10.24 -2.76 -33.55
N LYS A 154 -11.12 -3.65 -33.05
CA LYS A 154 -12.53 -3.77 -33.46
C LYS A 154 -13.41 -3.04 -32.44
N LYS A 155 -14.09 -1.97 -32.85
CA LYS A 155 -14.86 -1.10 -31.95
C LYS A 155 -16.35 -1.45 -31.95
N HIS A 156 -16.93 -1.60 -33.11
CA HIS A 156 -18.36 -1.84 -33.29
C HIS A 156 -18.65 -3.27 -33.76
N ILE A 157 -19.88 -3.74 -33.57
CA ILE A 157 -20.29 -5.08 -34.00
C ILE A 157 -20.02 -5.32 -35.50
N SER A 158 -20.15 -4.27 -36.32
CA SER A 158 -19.83 -4.29 -37.74
C SER A 158 -18.39 -4.61 -38.09
N ASP A 159 -17.47 -4.42 -37.12
CA ASP A 159 -16.03 -4.67 -37.33
C ASP A 159 -15.65 -6.13 -37.11
N PHE A 160 -16.59 -6.92 -36.58
CA PHE A 160 -16.40 -8.35 -36.32
C PHE A 160 -17.04 -9.20 -37.45
N THR A 161 -16.44 -10.35 -37.71
CA THR A 161 -17.20 -11.40 -38.44
C THR A 161 -18.30 -11.94 -37.50
N PRO A 162 -19.39 -12.52 -38.04
CA PRO A 162 -20.43 -13.14 -37.22
C PRO A 162 -19.90 -14.20 -36.25
N GLU A 163 -18.91 -14.98 -36.68
CA GLU A 163 -18.24 -16.01 -35.89
C GLU A 163 -17.40 -15.40 -34.75
N ASP A 164 -16.60 -14.37 -35.06
CA ASP A 164 -15.80 -13.65 -34.05
C ASP A 164 -16.70 -13.00 -33.01
N TRP A 165 -17.80 -12.35 -33.44
CA TRP A 165 -18.74 -11.73 -32.51
C TRP A 165 -19.41 -12.76 -31.60
N LYS A 166 -19.86 -13.89 -32.16
CA LYS A 166 -20.44 -14.98 -31.37
C LYS A 166 -19.44 -15.55 -30.37
N PHE A 167 -18.19 -15.71 -30.77
CA PHE A 167 -17.11 -16.14 -29.89
C PHE A 167 -16.86 -15.11 -28.76
N PHE A 168 -16.82 -13.84 -29.10
CA PHE A 168 -16.58 -12.75 -28.15
C PHE A 168 -17.70 -12.65 -27.10
N MET A 169 -18.96 -12.74 -27.53
CA MET A 169 -20.10 -12.76 -26.61
C MET A 169 -20.08 -13.98 -25.68
N ARG A 170 -19.68 -15.14 -26.21
CA ARG A 170 -19.52 -16.36 -25.39
C ARG A 170 -18.38 -16.20 -24.38
N TYR A 171 -17.28 -15.63 -24.80
CA TYR A 171 -16.14 -15.33 -23.89
C TYR A 171 -16.59 -14.47 -22.70
N CYS A 172 -17.31 -13.39 -22.93
CA CYS A 172 -17.87 -12.55 -21.87
C CYS A 172 -18.85 -13.34 -20.96
N ALA A 173 -19.70 -14.21 -21.55
CA ALA A 173 -20.58 -15.06 -20.74
C ALA A 173 -19.81 -16.03 -19.85
N ASP A 174 -18.77 -16.68 -20.38
CA ASP A 174 -17.93 -17.62 -19.64
C ASP A 174 -17.18 -16.92 -18.49
N ASP A 175 -16.73 -15.67 -18.69
CA ASP A 175 -16.09 -14.87 -17.65
C ASP A 175 -17.07 -14.57 -16.50
N VAL A 176 -18.30 -14.19 -16.79
CA VAL A 176 -19.35 -13.97 -15.78
C VAL A 176 -19.69 -15.26 -15.03
N ILE A 177 -19.85 -16.39 -15.73
CA ILE A 177 -20.14 -17.68 -15.10
C ILE A 177 -19.03 -18.06 -14.14
N GLN A 178 -17.79 -18.05 -14.61
CA GLN A 178 -16.62 -18.41 -13.81
C GLN A 178 -16.41 -17.47 -12.62
N CYS A 179 -16.61 -16.16 -12.81
CA CYS A 179 -16.53 -15.18 -11.72
C CYS A 179 -17.61 -15.44 -10.66
N SER A 180 -18.83 -15.72 -11.07
CA SER A 180 -19.96 -16.06 -10.19
C SER A 180 -19.68 -17.34 -9.38
N GLU A 181 -19.23 -18.41 -10.02
CA GLU A 181 -18.89 -19.67 -9.34
C GLU A 181 -17.72 -19.49 -8.36
N ASN A 182 -16.68 -18.73 -8.76
CA ASN A 182 -15.57 -18.37 -7.87
C ASN A 182 -16.05 -17.59 -6.64
N PHE A 183 -16.94 -16.62 -6.84
CA PHE A 183 -17.52 -15.84 -5.76
C PHE A 183 -18.30 -16.70 -4.76
N PHE A 184 -19.24 -17.53 -5.24
CA PHE A 184 -20.06 -18.38 -4.39
C PHE A 184 -19.26 -19.46 -3.68
N THR A 185 -18.15 -19.92 -4.27
CA THR A 185 -17.22 -20.85 -3.63
C THR A 185 -16.45 -20.17 -2.50
N MET A 186 -16.01 -18.92 -2.68
CA MET A 186 -15.22 -18.19 -1.67
C MET A 186 -16.08 -17.55 -0.57
N LEU A 187 -17.32 -17.15 -0.87
CA LEU A 187 -18.17 -16.42 0.08
C LEU A 187 -18.38 -17.12 1.44
N PRO A 188 -18.71 -18.41 1.51
CA PRO A 188 -18.89 -19.11 2.78
C PRO A 188 -17.60 -19.25 3.61
N MET A 189 -16.43 -19.08 2.97
CA MET A 189 -15.14 -19.13 3.65
C MET A 189 -14.80 -17.83 4.39
N ILE A 190 -15.51 -16.73 4.08
CA ILE A 190 -15.33 -15.41 4.71
C ILE A 190 -16.41 -15.25 5.79
N THR A 191 -16.11 -15.71 6.98
CA THR A 191 -17.06 -15.69 8.11
C THR A 191 -17.22 -14.32 8.77
N ASN A 192 -16.31 -13.38 8.50
CA ASN A 192 -16.33 -12.03 9.04
C ASN A 192 -17.05 -11.07 8.09
N SER A 193 -18.27 -10.66 8.46
CA SER A 193 -19.07 -9.72 7.66
C SER A 193 -18.44 -8.32 7.54
N ASP A 194 -17.66 -7.87 8.53
CA ASP A 194 -16.97 -6.58 8.46
C ASP A 194 -15.86 -6.60 7.40
N ALA A 195 -15.27 -7.76 7.11
CA ALA A 195 -14.32 -7.89 6.00
C ALA A 195 -14.98 -7.60 4.65
N LEU A 196 -16.18 -8.15 4.41
CA LEU A 196 -16.95 -7.89 3.19
C LEU A 196 -17.38 -6.43 3.09
N ARG A 197 -17.83 -5.86 4.22
CA ARG A 197 -18.16 -4.43 4.30
C ARG A 197 -16.97 -3.55 3.97
N LEU A 198 -15.80 -3.86 4.52
CA LEU A 198 -14.58 -3.09 4.25
C LEU A 198 -14.15 -3.18 2.78
N MET A 199 -14.30 -4.34 2.14
CA MET A 199 -14.08 -4.51 0.69
C MET A 199 -14.99 -3.57 -0.11
N SER A 200 -16.28 -3.52 0.22
CA SER A 200 -17.25 -2.63 -0.45
C SER A 200 -16.96 -1.15 -0.21
N ILE A 201 -16.66 -0.74 1.02
CA ILE A 201 -16.30 0.65 1.33
C ILE A 201 -15.06 1.06 0.53
N THR A 202 -14.08 0.17 0.42
CA THR A 202 -12.86 0.43 -0.34
C THR A 202 -13.15 0.65 -1.83
N ALA A 203 -14.03 -0.17 -2.42
CA ALA A 203 -14.48 0.03 -3.80
C ALA A 203 -15.16 1.40 -3.99
N LYS A 204 -15.99 1.81 -3.02
CA LYS A 204 -16.70 3.09 -3.05
C LYS A 204 -15.77 4.31 -2.97
N MET A 205 -14.59 4.19 -2.39
CA MET A 205 -13.59 5.27 -2.40
C MET A 205 -13.15 5.67 -3.83
N ALA A 206 -13.24 4.75 -4.78
CA ALA A 206 -12.94 5.00 -6.19
C ALA A 206 -14.19 5.38 -7.00
N THR A 207 -15.34 4.75 -6.74
CA THR A 207 -16.57 4.93 -7.52
C THR A 207 -17.47 6.07 -7.01
N GLU A 208 -17.28 6.50 -5.77
CA GLU A 208 -17.99 7.60 -5.12
C GLU A 208 -16.99 8.62 -4.53
N PRO A 209 -16.03 9.13 -5.33
CA PRO A 209 -15.00 10.02 -4.81
C PRO A 209 -15.58 11.35 -4.36
N VAL A 210 -14.97 11.94 -3.30
CA VAL A 210 -15.46 13.18 -2.70
C VAL A 210 -14.42 14.30 -2.68
N PHE A 211 -13.13 13.99 -2.64
CA PHE A 211 -12.08 15.01 -2.62
C PHE A 211 -11.83 15.60 -4.00
N VAL A 212 -11.53 16.89 -4.04
CA VAL A 212 -11.19 17.61 -5.27
C VAL A 212 -9.78 18.21 -5.19
N PRO A 213 -9.07 18.36 -6.31
CA PRO A 213 -7.77 19.02 -6.32
C PRO A 213 -7.93 20.55 -6.24
N ASP A 214 -7.01 21.21 -5.55
CA ASP A 214 -6.80 22.65 -5.66
C ASP A 214 -5.88 22.92 -6.85
N GLU A 215 -6.47 23.24 -7.99
CA GLU A 215 -5.76 23.44 -9.25
C GLU A 215 -4.75 24.59 -9.16
N ALA A 216 -5.17 25.73 -8.59
CA ALA A 216 -4.32 26.91 -8.47
C ALA A 216 -3.06 26.62 -7.64
N MET A 217 -3.22 25.96 -6.51
CA MET A 217 -2.11 25.56 -5.65
C MET A 217 -1.17 24.56 -6.35
N LEU A 218 -1.72 23.60 -7.10
CA LEU A 218 -0.92 22.61 -7.82
C LEU A 218 -0.15 23.24 -8.98
N ASP A 219 -0.78 24.12 -9.75
CA ASP A 219 -0.12 24.84 -10.84
C ASP A 219 1.03 25.73 -10.34
N GLU A 220 0.80 26.47 -9.25
CA GLU A 220 1.85 27.26 -8.60
C GLU A 220 2.99 26.37 -8.12
N TYR A 221 2.67 25.24 -7.49
CA TYR A 221 3.66 24.28 -7.02
C TYR A 221 4.49 23.69 -8.15
N VAL A 222 3.88 23.31 -9.28
CA VAL A 222 4.60 22.79 -10.46
C VAL A 222 5.52 23.86 -11.04
N LYS A 223 5.04 25.11 -11.20
CA LYS A 223 5.86 26.23 -11.67
C LYS A 223 7.07 26.49 -10.77
N LYS A 224 6.86 26.47 -9.45
CA LYS A 224 7.95 26.61 -8.48
C LYS A 224 8.97 25.48 -8.60
N LEU A 225 8.53 24.22 -8.67
CA LEU A 225 9.43 23.07 -8.83
C LEU A 225 10.26 23.17 -10.12
N ASP A 226 9.67 23.65 -11.21
CA ASP A 226 10.39 23.83 -12.47
C ASP A 226 11.42 24.95 -12.38
N ALA A 227 11.05 26.09 -11.81
CA ALA A 227 11.94 27.23 -11.60
C ALA A 227 13.13 26.86 -10.67
N ASP A 228 12.86 26.22 -9.53
CA ASP A 228 13.88 25.78 -8.58
C ASP A 228 14.84 24.75 -9.21
N THR A 229 14.29 23.84 -10.01
CA THR A 229 15.07 22.81 -10.70
C THR A 229 15.98 23.43 -11.77
N GLU A 230 15.45 24.38 -12.54
CA GLU A 230 16.21 25.07 -13.59
C GLU A 230 17.30 25.97 -13.01
N ALA A 231 17.02 26.73 -11.95
CA ALA A 231 17.99 27.54 -11.26
C ALA A 231 19.18 26.72 -10.75
N LYS A 232 18.92 25.60 -10.08
CA LYS A 232 19.98 24.68 -9.60
C LYS A 232 20.81 24.08 -10.75
N ARG A 233 20.16 23.72 -11.87
CA ARG A 233 20.86 23.18 -13.04
C ARG A 233 21.77 24.21 -13.69
N ASN A 234 21.30 25.44 -13.82
CA ASN A 234 22.08 26.54 -14.39
C ASN A 234 23.31 26.83 -13.52
N GLU A 235 23.13 26.90 -12.18
CA GLU A 235 24.23 27.06 -11.24
C GLU A 235 25.30 25.96 -11.42
N LEU A 236 24.88 24.70 -11.42
CA LEU A 236 25.80 23.57 -11.64
C LEU A 236 26.43 23.57 -13.03
N SER A 237 25.71 24.00 -14.06
CA SER A 237 26.25 24.12 -15.41
C SER A 237 27.42 25.12 -15.46
N HIS A 238 27.31 26.23 -14.75
CA HIS A 238 28.40 27.21 -14.60
C HIS A 238 29.60 26.64 -13.83
N ILE A 239 29.33 25.96 -12.69
CA ILE A 239 30.39 25.39 -11.84
C ILE A 239 31.22 24.34 -12.63
N PHE A 240 30.56 23.51 -13.44
CA PHE A 240 31.18 22.41 -14.15
C PHE A 240 31.46 22.68 -15.65
N ASN A 241 31.31 23.92 -16.10
CA ASN A 241 31.54 24.36 -17.50
C ASN A 241 30.74 23.52 -18.52
N PHE A 242 29.47 23.21 -18.23
CA PHE A 242 28.59 22.62 -19.22
C PHE A 242 27.96 23.68 -20.13
N GLU A 243 27.74 23.30 -21.39
CA GLU A 243 27.14 24.19 -22.41
C GLU A 243 25.76 24.71 -22.00
N ASN A 244 24.96 23.87 -21.32
CA ASN A 244 23.63 24.22 -20.86
C ASN A 244 23.15 23.29 -19.71
N SER A 245 22.05 23.64 -19.09
CA SER A 245 21.41 22.90 -17.99
C SER A 245 20.99 21.47 -18.39
N GLU A 246 20.65 21.24 -19.67
CA GLU A 246 20.24 19.91 -20.15
C GLU A 246 21.43 18.94 -20.23
N ALA A 247 22.60 19.42 -20.72
CA ALA A 247 23.83 18.65 -20.74
C ALA A 247 24.27 18.28 -19.31
N MET A 248 24.18 19.23 -18.38
CA MET A 248 24.44 18.99 -16.96
C MET A 248 23.47 17.94 -16.39
N LEU A 249 22.19 18.04 -16.70
CA LEU A 249 21.19 17.05 -16.26
C LEU A 249 21.51 15.63 -16.75
N LYS A 250 21.93 15.48 -18.01
CA LYS A 250 22.37 14.18 -18.55
C LYS A 250 23.57 13.63 -17.78
N ALA A 251 24.54 14.46 -17.46
CA ALA A 251 25.71 14.07 -16.67
C ALA A 251 25.31 13.66 -15.23
N ILE A 252 24.47 14.45 -14.56
CA ILE A 252 23.97 14.12 -13.22
C ILE A 252 23.19 12.79 -13.22
N ARG A 253 22.39 12.48 -14.23
CA ARG A 253 21.64 11.23 -14.38
C ARG A 253 22.50 10.02 -14.71
N SER A 254 23.59 10.23 -15.37
CA SER A 254 24.47 9.17 -15.85
C SER A 254 25.17 8.46 -14.68
N ARG A 255 25.11 7.13 -14.65
CA ARG A 255 25.90 6.32 -13.71
C ARG A 255 27.38 6.30 -13.99
N SER A 256 27.80 6.64 -15.21
CA SER A 256 29.21 6.68 -15.63
C SER A 256 29.80 8.08 -15.60
N GLN A 257 29.00 9.13 -15.83
CA GLN A 257 29.52 10.52 -15.84
C GLN A 257 29.48 11.14 -14.44
N PHE A 258 28.46 10.87 -13.64
CA PHE A 258 28.32 11.43 -12.30
C PHE A 258 29.52 11.13 -11.38
N PRO A 259 30.06 9.89 -11.30
CA PRO A 259 31.30 9.63 -10.55
C PRO A 259 32.46 10.50 -10.98
N LYS A 260 32.62 10.73 -12.28
CA LYS A 260 33.70 11.58 -12.83
C LYS A 260 33.54 13.04 -12.40
N LEU A 261 32.32 13.54 -12.22
CA LEU A 261 32.07 14.88 -11.69
C LEU A 261 32.52 14.99 -10.23
N LEU A 262 32.25 13.98 -9.40
CA LEU A 262 32.76 13.94 -8.03
C LEU A 262 34.29 13.88 -7.99
N GLU A 263 34.87 13.02 -8.79
CA GLU A 263 36.32 12.87 -8.92
C GLU A 263 37.02 14.16 -9.38
N SER A 264 36.38 14.94 -10.27
CA SER A 264 36.91 16.25 -10.70
C SER A 264 36.98 17.29 -9.57
N LEU A 265 36.23 17.08 -8.51
CA LEU A 265 36.27 17.88 -7.26
C LEU A 265 37.22 17.29 -6.20
N GLY A 266 37.96 16.24 -6.55
CA GLY A 266 38.83 15.53 -5.58
C GLY A 266 38.08 14.62 -4.61
N CYS A 267 36.77 14.39 -4.83
CA CYS A 267 35.94 13.55 -3.98
C CYS A 267 35.74 12.17 -4.66
N PRO A 268 36.31 11.08 -4.11
CA PRO A 268 36.10 9.74 -4.64
C PRO A 268 34.64 9.32 -4.59
N CYS A 269 34.12 8.73 -5.66
CA CYS A 269 32.77 8.21 -5.66
C CYS A 269 32.69 6.93 -4.83
N PRO A 270 31.79 6.86 -3.82
CA PRO A 270 31.56 5.63 -3.07
C PRO A 270 31.12 4.46 -3.97
N MET A 271 31.61 3.26 -3.67
CA MET A 271 31.35 2.05 -4.45
C MET A 271 30.66 1.00 -3.60
N LYS A 272 29.82 0.17 -4.23
CA LYS A 272 29.17 -0.98 -3.57
C LYS A 272 29.18 -2.21 -4.47
N TRP A 273 29.23 -3.38 -3.86
CA TRP A 273 29.10 -4.63 -4.59
C TRP A 273 27.68 -4.85 -5.10
N SER A 274 27.54 -5.21 -6.35
CA SER A 274 26.28 -5.58 -6.98
C SER A 274 26.22 -7.08 -7.22
N GLU A 275 25.40 -7.79 -6.44
CA GLU A 275 25.17 -9.23 -6.65
C GLU A 275 24.63 -9.55 -8.05
N LYS A 276 23.77 -8.66 -8.59
CA LYS A 276 23.18 -8.84 -9.92
C LYS A 276 24.22 -8.71 -11.06
N GLN A 277 25.22 -7.83 -10.89
CA GLN A 277 26.23 -7.55 -11.92
C GLN A 277 27.57 -8.21 -11.61
N GLN A 278 27.73 -8.84 -10.45
CA GLN A 278 28.98 -9.48 -9.97
C GLN A 278 30.20 -8.55 -10.07
N LYS A 279 30.01 -7.27 -9.75
CA LYS A 279 31.06 -6.23 -9.76
C LYS A 279 30.73 -5.07 -8.84
N ASN A 280 31.76 -4.28 -8.52
CA ASN A 280 31.58 -3.00 -7.86
C ASN A 280 30.92 -1.99 -8.80
N ILE A 281 29.89 -1.30 -8.31
CA ILE A 281 29.16 -0.24 -9.00
C ILE A 281 29.13 1.03 -8.13
N PRO A 282 28.98 2.22 -8.73
CA PRO A 282 28.83 3.45 -7.97
C PRO A 282 27.64 3.39 -7.00
N ALA A 283 27.91 3.68 -5.73
CA ALA A 283 26.93 3.77 -4.66
C ALA A 283 26.40 5.21 -4.59
N ILE A 284 25.47 5.57 -5.49
CA ILE A 284 24.98 6.96 -5.72
C ILE A 284 23.46 7.09 -5.54
N SER A 285 22.89 6.33 -4.62
CA SER A 285 21.46 6.38 -4.29
C SER A 285 21.22 6.90 -2.87
N LYS A 286 20.02 7.34 -2.58
CA LYS A 286 19.60 7.82 -1.25
C LYS A 286 19.72 6.78 -0.12
N THR A 287 19.87 5.52 -0.45
CA THR A 287 20.04 4.41 0.50
C THR A 287 21.51 4.12 0.79
N ASP A 288 22.42 4.70 0.06
CA ASP A 288 23.86 4.48 0.20
C ASP A 288 24.40 5.48 1.23
N LEU A 289 24.71 5.01 2.44
CA LEU A 289 25.06 5.84 3.58
C LEU A 289 26.31 6.68 3.32
N GLU A 290 27.37 6.10 2.74
CA GLU A 290 28.59 6.81 2.38
C GLU A 290 28.33 7.94 1.38
N PHE A 291 27.40 7.73 0.43
CA PHE A 291 27.01 8.75 -0.52
C PHE A 291 26.20 9.89 0.12
N THR A 292 25.27 9.55 1.03
CA THR A 292 24.47 10.56 1.73
C THR A 292 25.30 11.34 2.75
N ALA A 293 26.36 10.76 3.31
CA ALA A 293 27.31 11.47 4.18
C ALA A 293 28.06 12.59 3.44
N LEU A 294 28.19 12.53 2.11
CA LEU A 294 28.78 13.62 1.33
C LEU A 294 27.94 14.91 1.33
N LEU A 295 26.72 14.90 1.85
CA LEU A 295 25.94 16.12 2.09
C LEU A 295 26.52 17.01 3.19
N GLU A 296 27.43 16.47 4.01
CA GLU A 296 28.17 17.17 5.07
C GLU A 296 29.63 17.43 4.64
N HIS A 297 29.96 17.28 3.38
CA HIS A 297 31.30 17.50 2.86
C HIS A 297 31.69 18.99 2.95
N SER A 298 32.96 19.28 3.23
CA SER A 298 33.49 20.65 3.38
C SER A 298 33.45 21.48 2.08
N ASP A 299 33.48 20.84 0.91
CA ASP A 299 33.34 21.52 -0.39
C ASP A 299 31.85 21.61 -0.77
N GLU A 300 31.31 22.83 -0.77
CA GLU A 300 29.91 23.12 -1.13
C GLU A 300 29.53 22.64 -2.53
N ARG A 301 30.49 22.55 -3.46
CA ARG A 301 30.25 22.04 -4.84
C ARG A 301 29.97 20.54 -4.81
N VAL A 302 30.64 19.78 -3.96
CA VAL A 302 30.34 18.36 -3.71
C VAL A 302 28.94 18.22 -3.13
N VAL A 303 28.62 19.00 -2.12
CA VAL A 303 27.28 19.02 -1.50
C VAL A 303 26.19 19.34 -2.53
N ALA A 304 26.39 20.38 -3.34
CA ALA A 304 25.46 20.79 -4.39
C ALA A 304 25.25 19.69 -5.44
N LEU A 305 26.34 19.05 -5.89
CA LEU A 305 26.31 17.96 -6.86
C LEU A 305 25.59 16.71 -6.31
N VAL A 306 25.90 16.30 -5.07
CA VAL A 306 25.27 15.17 -4.38
C VAL A 306 23.79 15.46 -4.17
N ARG A 307 23.44 16.66 -3.70
CA ARG A 307 22.05 17.09 -3.53
C ARG A 307 21.29 17.06 -4.84
N ALA A 308 21.86 17.60 -5.94
CA ALA A 308 21.26 17.54 -7.25
C ALA A 308 21.04 16.10 -7.72
N ARG A 309 21.95 15.19 -7.45
CA ARG A 309 21.78 13.76 -7.75
C ARG A 309 20.66 13.11 -6.95
N LEU A 310 20.54 13.43 -5.66
CA LEU A 310 19.50 12.91 -4.79
C LEU A 310 18.12 13.52 -5.11
N GLU A 311 18.07 14.80 -5.44
CA GLU A 311 16.87 15.54 -5.80
C GLU A 311 16.35 15.25 -7.20
N GLN A 312 17.13 14.64 -8.08
CA GLN A 312 16.65 14.21 -9.41
C GLN A 312 15.42 13.30 -9.35
N ASN A 313 15.19 12.65 -8.20
CA ASN A 313 13.94 11.94 -7.91
C ASN A 313 12.77 12.89 -7.59
N SER A 314 12.97 14.21 -7.65
CA SER A 314 11.89 15.20 -7.47
C SER A 314 10.87 15.21 -8.62
N SER A 315 11.17 14.52 -9.74
CA SER A 315 10.17 14.22 -10.76
C SER A 315 8.93 13.52 -10.18
N ILE A 316 9.07 12.79 -9.06
CA ILE A 316 7.97 12.15 -8.35
C ILE A 316 6.95 13.18 -7.84
N GLN A 317 7.41 14.32 -7.30
CA GLN A 317 6.49 15.34 -6.78
C GLN A 317 5.77 16.05 -7.93
N LYS A 318 6.50 16.40 -9.00
CA LYS A 318 5.92 16.98 -10.21
C LYS A 318 4.94 16.00 -10.87
N SER A 319 5.30 14.73 -11.00
CA SER A 319 4.40 13.70 -11.55
C SER A 319 3.14 13.55 -10.71
N ARG A 320 3.26 13.57 -9.36
CA ARG A 320 2.10 13.51 -8.48
C ARG A 320 1.19 14.73 -8.62
N ALA A 321 1.76 15.94 -8.71
CA ALA A 321 1.01 17.15 -8.92
C ALA A 321 0.28 17.13 -10.27
N ASN A 322 0.98 16.76 -11.35
CA ASN A 322 0.39 16.62 -12.68
C ASN A 322 -0.72 15.55 -12.71
N ASN A 323 -0.52 14.43 -12.03
CA ASN A 323 -1.56 13.39 -11.94
C ASN A 323 -2.80 13.89 -11.18
N LEU A 324 -2.64 14.71 -10.13
CA LEU A 324 -3.78 15.34 -9.47
C LEU A 324 -4.49 16.34 -10.39
N LEU A 325 -3.76 17.10 -11.20
CA LEU A 325 -4.31 18.04 -12.18
C LEU A 325 -5.14 17.34 -13.28
N THR A 326 -4.94 16.06 -13.54
CA THR A 326 -5.81 15.31 -14.48
C THR A 326 -7.26 15.18 -13.98
N PHE A 327 -7.49 15.46 -12.69
CA PHE A 327 -8.81 15.47 -12.05
C PHE A 327 -9.39 16.88 -11.91
N SER A 328 -8.84 17.89 -12.59
CA SER A 328 -9.37 19.24 -12.57
C SER A 328 -10.89 19.28 -12.84
N GLY A 329 -11.63 19.97 -11.99
CA GLY A 329 -13.09 20.04 -12.04
C GLY A 329 -13.84 18.76 -11.67
N LYS A 330 -13.15 17.70 -11.22
CA LYS A 330 -13.74 16.40 -10.88
C LYS A 330 -13.20 15.85 -9.57
N PRO A 331 -13.98 15.04 -8.84
CA PRO A 331 -13.48 14.34 -7.66
C PRO A 331 -12.39 13.32 -8.01
N ILE A 332 -11.48 13.09 -7.06
CA ILE A 332 -10.30 12.24 -7.20
C ILE A 332 -10.63 10.81 -6.75
N PRO A 333 -10.68 9.81 -7.64
CA PRO A 333 -10.88 8.42 -7.27
C PRO A 333 -9.69 7.90 -6.44
N ILE A 334 -9.97 7.29 -5.29
CA ILE A 334 -8.95 6.72 -4.42
C ILE A 334 -8.97 5.20 -4.55
N MET A 335 -7.96 4.65 -5.22
CA MET A 335 -7.87 3.22 -5.48
C MET A 335 -6.91 2.56 -4.49
N LEU A 336 -7.43 1.67 -3.64
CA LEU A 336 -6.67 0.92 -2.65
C LEU A 336 -6.90 -0.58 -2.80
N GLY A 337 -5.84 -1.35 -2.59
CA GLY A 337 -5.93 -2.81 -2.46
C GLY A 337 -6.20 -3.19 -1.00
N VAL A 338 -7.40 -3.70 -0.73
CA VAL A 338 -7.80 -4.17 0.61
C VAL A 338 -7.18 -5.53 0.90
N TYR A 339 -6.66 -5.72 2.12
CA TYR A 339 -5.97 -6.95 2.57
C TYR A 339 -4.80 -7.39 1.67
N LYS A 340 -4.33 -6.52 0.80
CA LYS A 340 -3.29 -6.85 -0.18
C LYS A 340 -1.90 -6.97 0.45
N ALA A 341 -1.57 -6.21 1.50
CA ALA A 341 -0.34 -6.41 2.25
C ALA A 341 -0.38 -7.72 3.06
N HIS A 342 0.77 -8.38 3.28
CA HIS A 342 0.86 -9.63 4.07
C HIS A 342 0.23 -9.49 5.47
N THR A 343 0.36 -8.33 6.08
CA THR A 343 -0.21 -7.99 7.39
C THR A 343 -1.68 -7.59 7.35
N GLY A 344 -2.37 -7.69 6.21
CA GLY A 344 -3.76 -7.27 6.04
C GLY A 344 -3.97 -5.76 5.88
N ARG A 345 -2.90 -4.95 5.82
CA ARG A 345 -3.02 -3.50 5.58
C ARG A 345 -3.41 -3.21 4.13
N TYR A 346 -3.97 -2.02 3.92
CA TYR A 346 -4.14 -1.46 2.59
C TYR A 346 -2.81 -1.28 1.87
N THR A 347 -2.84 -1.45 0.55
CA THR A 347 -1.76 -0.99 -0.34
C THR A 347 -2.29 0.06 -1.28
N ALA A 348 -1.46 1.00 -1.66
CA ALA A 348 -1.82 1.97 -2.69
C ALA A 348 -1.84 1.33 -4.06
N GLY A 349 -2.87 1.66 -4.84
CA GLY A 349 -3.03 1.25 -6.23
C GLY A 349 -3.39 -0.23 -6.41
N ASN A 350 -4.01 -0.53 -7.55
CA ASN A 350 -4.03 -1.88 -8.09
C ASN A 350 -2.75 -2.13 -8.88
N GLU A 351 -2.29 -3.39 -8.95
CA GLU A 351 -1.18 -3.75 -9.85
C GLU A 351 -1.58 -3.40 -11.28
N GLY A 352 -0.77 -2.58 -11.94
CA GLY A 352 -1.01 -2.16 -13.32
C GLY A 352 -1.72 -0.81 -13.51
N THR A 353 -2.13 -0.11 -12.45
CA THR A 353 -2.65 1.25 -12.61
C THR A 353 -1.50 2.26 -12.61
N SER A 354 -1.37 3.00 -13.70
CA SER A 354 -0.33 4.03 -13.90
C SER A 354 -0.64 5.34 -13.17
N ASP A 355 -1.77 5.42 -12.43
CA ASP A 355 -2.26 6.68 -11.85
C ASP A 355 -1.32 7.32 -10.82
N GLY A 356 -0.27 6.61 -10.41
CA GLY A 356 0.87 7.16 -9.66
C GLY A 356 0.54 7.83 -8.32
N LEU A 357 -0.75 7.89 -7.96
CA LEU A 357 -1.26 8.55 -6.76
C LEU A 357 -1.26 7.59 -5.58
N ASN A 358 -0.16 7.59 -4.83
CA ASN A 358 -0.12 6.88 -3.57
C ASN A 358 -0.44 7.84 -2.42
N PHE A 359 -1.71 7.93 -2.04
CA PHE A 359 -2.19 8.78 -0.95
C PHE A 359 -1.62 8.39 0.43
N GLN A 360 -1.21 7.14 0.63
CA GLN A 360 -0.64 6.67 1.88
C GLN A 360 0.77 7.24 2.13
N ASN A 361 1.48 7.66 1.06
CA ASN A 361 2.87 8.14 1.10
C ASN A 361 2.97 9.66 0.86
N LEU A 362 1.91 10.43 1.09
CA LEU A 362 1.97 11.89 1.05
C LEU A 362 2.75 12.42 2.26
N SER A 363 3.66 13.37 2.02
CA SER A 363 4.47 13.95 3.08
C SER A 363 3.61 14.65 4.13
N LYS A 364 4.00 14.51 5.40
CA LYS A 364 3.36 15.16 6.56
C LYS A 364 4.26 16.19 7.24
N ARG A 365 5.55 16.19 6.96
CA ARG A 365 6.55 16.95 7.73
C ARG A 365 7.49 17.78 6.89
N ASP A 366 7.68 17.44 5.62
CA ASP A 366 8.58 18.16 4.74
C ASP A 366 7.83 19.33 4.09
N PRO A 367 8.11 20.59 4.48
CA PRO A 367 7.41 21.76 3.95
C PRO A 367 7.45 21.86 2.43
N SER A 368 8.55 21.41 1.81
CA SER A 368 8.71 21.43 0.36
C SER A 368 7.79 20.47 -0.39
N LYS A 369 7.13 19.54 0.33
CA LYS A 369 6.27 18.49 -0.22
C LYS A 369 4.83 18.54 0.31
N LEU A 370 4.52 19.47 1.21
CA LEU A 370 3.18 19.60 1.80
C LEU A 370 2.12 20.01 0.78
N ALA A 371 2.49 20.84 -0.20
CA ALA A 371 1.56 21.39 -1.20
C ALA A 371 0.68 20.33 -1.88
N ILE A 372 1.23 19.13 -2.19
CA ILE A 372 0.44 18.03 -2.77
C ILE A 372 -0.63 17.52 -1.80
N ARG A 373 -0.32 17.43 -0.51
CA ARG A 373 -1.30 16.99 0.50
C ARG A 373 -2.35 18.06 0.75
N GLU A 374 -1.95 19.31 0.83
CA GLU A 374 -2.80 20.47 1.10
C GLU A 374 -3.70 20.82 -0.08
N SER A 375 -3.30 20.44 -1.30
CA SER A 375 -4.13 20.60 -2.50
C SER A 375 -5.33 19.65 -2.56
N ILE A 376 -5.39 18.63 -1.70
CA ILE A 376 -6.53 17.70 -1.64
C ILE A 376 -7.57 18.30 -0.69
N LYS A 377 -8.65 18.83 -1.26
CA LYS A 377 -9.67 19.61 -0.54
C LYS A 377 -11.02 18.92 -0.53
N ALA A 378 -11.84 19.27 0.45
CA ALA A 378 -13.27 19.04 0.37
C ALA A 378 -13.89 19.94 -0.69
N PRO A 379 -14.93 19.52 -1.41
CA PRO A 379 -15.68 20.40 -2.30
C PRO A 379 -16.39 21.53 -1.53
N ALA A 380 -16.83 22.56 -2.26
CA ALA A 380 -17.52 23.69 -1.64
C ALA A 380 -18.72 23.24 -0.80
N GLY A 381 -18.86 23.79 0.38
CA GLY A 381 -19.92 23.43 1.34
C GLY A 381 -19.63 22.20 2.22
N TYR A 382 -18.47 21.55 2.07
CA TYR A 382 -18.05 20.40 2.87
C TYR A 382 -16.81 20.72 3.70
N LYS A 383 -16.59 19.92 4.73
CA LYS A 383 -15.39 19.96 5.60
C LYS A 383 -14.74 18.59 5.67
N VAL A 384 -13.42 18.56 5.73
CA VAL A 384 -12.68 17.33 6.05
C VAL A 384 -12.67 17.16 7.57
N VAL A 385 -13.11 16.01 8.04
CA VAL A 385 -12.99 15.59 9.44
C VAL A 385 -12.02 14.42 9.48
N ALA A 386 -10.88 14.61 10.15
CA ALA A 386 -9.89 13.56 10.35
C ALA A 386 -10.00 13.02 11.78
N CYS A 387 -10.08 11.70 11.89
CA CYS A 387 -10.07 10.98 13.17
C CYS A 387 -8.97 9.91 13.12
N ASP A 388 -8.07 9.92 14.10
CA ASP A 388 -6.97 8.97 14.22
C ASP A 388 -7.01 8.29 15.59
N SER A 389 -6.85 6.96 15.59
CA SER A 389 -6.74 6.20 16.83
C SER A 389 -5.34 6.41 17.41
N SER A 390 -5.29 7.24 18.46
CA SER A 390 -4.03 7.63 19.09
C SER A 390 -3.22 6.42 19.55
N GLN A 391 -1.98 6.29 19.03
CA GLN A 391 -0.99 5.26 19.42
C GLN A 391 -1.51 3.81 19.30
N ILE A 392 -2.37 3.54 18.33
CA ILE A 392 -3.08 2.26 18.23
C ILE A 392 -2.15 1.04 18.25
N GLU A 393 -1.00 1.12 17.57
CA GLU A 393 -0.04 0.01 17.50
C GLU A 393 0.55 -0.30 18.88
N ALA A 394 0.94 0.71 19.64
CA ALA A 394 1.49 0.53 20.99
C ALA A 394 0.41 0.02 21.98
N ARG A 395 -0.84 0.49 21.85
CA ARG A 395 -1.97 0.03 22.67
C ARG A 395 -2.26 -1.45 22.43
N ILE A 396 -2.36 -1.85 21.16
CA ILE A 396 -2.63 -3.24 20.81
C ILE A 396 -1.45 -4.13 21.22
N LEU A 397 -0.20 -3.71 20.98
CA LEU A 397 0.97 -4.48 21.40
C LEU A 397 0.99 -4.68 22.92
N ALA A 398 0.74 -3.64 23.70
CA ALA A 398 0.68 -3.74 25.16
C ALA A 398 -0.41 -4.74 25.61
N TRP A 399 -1.58 -4.68 25.00
CA TRP A 399 -2.70 -5.55 25.33
C TRP A 399 -2.43 -7.02 24.96
N VAL A 400 -2.01 -7.31 23.74
CA VAL A 400 -1.74 -8.69 23.28
C VAL A 400 -0.53 -9.32 23.98
N ALA A 401 0.40 -8.49 24.48
CA ALA A 401 1.57 -8.95 25.22
C ALA A 401 1.34 -9.04 26.75
N GLY A 402 0.19 -8.59 27.25
CA GLY A 402 -0.06 -8.53 28.70
C GLY A 402 0.87 -7.55 29.44
N GLN A 403 1.25 -6.45 28.79
CA GLN A 403 2.07 -5.39 29.40
C GLN A 403 1.17 -4.43 30.18
N GLU A 404 0.68 -4.90 31.35
CA GLU A 404 -0.39 -4.25 32.13
C GLU A 404 -0.05 -2.83 32.58
N ASP A 405 1.21 -2.53 32.92
CA ASP A 405 1.62 -1.17 33.29
C ASP A 405 1.46 -0.18 32.13
N LEU A 406 1.79 -0.59 30.91
CA LEU A 406 1.61 0.24 29.73
C LEU A 406 0.12 0.35 29.33
N VAL A 407 -0.66 -0.71 29.49
CA VAL A 407 -2.12 -0.68 29.31
C VAL A 407 -2.75 0.31 30.29
N ALA A 408 -2.31 0.28 31.58
CA ALA A 408 -2.78 1.21 32.60
C ALA A 408 -2.41 2.66 32.26
N GLN A 409 -1.19 2.94 31.77
CA GLN A 409 -0.80 4.28 31.35
C GLN A 409 -1.74 4.83 30.27
N PHE A 410 -2.09 4.01 29.27
CA PHE A 410 -3.03 4.42 28.23
C PHE A 410 -4.46 4.63 28.76
N ARG A 411 -4.94 3.79 29.66
CA ARG A 411 -6.27 3.89 30.27
C ARG A 411 -6.40 5.14 31.12
N ASP A 412 -5.34 5.46 31.89
CA ASP A 412 -5.32 6.57 32.81
C ASP A 412 -4.98 7.91 32.12
N GLY A 413 -4.79 7.91 30.79
CA GLY A 413 -4.46 9.10 30.00
C GLY A 413 -3.06 9.66 30.25
N ARG A 414 -2.15 8.88 30.87
CA ARG A 414 -0.76 9.27 31.12
C ARG A 414 0.02 9.29 29.80
N ASP A 415 1.11 10.04 29.74
CA ASP A 415 1.97 10.11 28.57
C ASP A 415 3.01 8.96 28.57
N PRO A 416 2.81 7.86 27.82
CA PRO A 416 3.72 6.71 27.87
C PRO A 416 5.10 7.04 27.33
N TYR A 417 5.24 8.11 26.56
CA TYR A 417 6.52 8.58 26.04
C TYR A 417 7.34 9.26 27.14
N ALA A 418 6.71 10.11 27.93
CA ALA A 418 7.32 10.73 29.10
C ALA A 418 7.64 9.70 30.19
N GLU A 419 6.73 8.73 30.41
CA GLU A 419 6.96 7.62 31.34
C GLU A 419 8.19 6.77 30.96
N MET A 420 8.35 6.48 29.67
CA MET A 420 9.53 5.75 29.18
C MET A 420 10.80 6.58 29.27
N ALA A 421 10.73 7.87 28.91
CA ALA A 421 11.86 8.78 29.04
C ALA A 421 12.29 8.95 30.51
N SER A 422 11.36 9.00 31.45
CA SER A 422 11.63 9.01 32.89
C SER A 422 12.49 7.83 33.35
N LYS A 423 12.17 6.62 32.85
CA LYS A 423 12.95 5.41 33.15
C LYS A 423 14.39 5.45 32.57
N ILE A 424 14.57 6.17 31.45
CA ILE A 424 15.88 6.27 30.75
C ILE A 424 16.74 7.37 31.37
N PHE A 425 16.18 8.55 31.66
CA PHE A 425 16.92 9.77 32.01
C PHE A 425 16.81 10.17 33.48
N GLY A 426 15.88 9.56 34.24
CA GLY A 426 15.76 9.75 35.70
C GLY A 426 14.92 10.94 36.16
N GLN A 427 14.49 11.87 35.27
CA GLN A 427 13.51 12.91 35.62
C GLN A 427 12.11 12.31 35.77
N THR A 428 11.21 13.03 36.46
CA THR A 428 9.82 12.58 36.55
C THR A 428 9.08 12.67 35.21
N ALA A 429 8.17 11.75 34.96
CA ALA A 429 7.37 11.74 33.72
C ALA A 429 6.56 13.05 33.56
N GLN A 430 6.12 13.65 34.68
CA GLN A 430 5.39 14.92 34.67
C GLN A 430 6.28 16.09 34.22
N GLU A 431 7.49 16.19 34.74
CA GLU A 431 8.45 17.23 34.33
C GLU A 431 8.81 17.13 32.85
N ILE A 432 9.05 15.89 32.35
CA ILE A 432 9.34 15.65 30.93
C ILE A 432 8.12 16.03 30.07
N HIS A 433 6.92 15.65 30.48
CA HIS A 433 5.69 15.96 29.75
C HIS A 433 5.45 17.47 29.66
N ASP A 434 5.48 18.16 30.79
CA ASP A 434 5.21 19.60 30.88
C ASP A 434 6.27 20.41 30.15
N GLY A 435 7.54 20.14 30.43
CA GLY A 435 8.65 20.87 29.80
C GLY A 435 8.73 20.62 28.28
N ALA A 436 8.43 19.42 27.83
CA ALA A 436 8.40 19.11 26.37
C ALA A 436 7.25 19.79 25.63
N LYS A 437 6.17 20.16 26.31
CA LYS A 437 5.00 20.84 25.72
C LYS A 437 5.03 22.35 25.85
N ARG A 438 5.70 22.87 26.86
CA ARG A 438 5.76 24.30 27.14
C ARG A 438 7.00 24.90 26.51
N GLY A 439 6.85 25.62 25.39
CA GLY A 439 7.94 26.22 24.63
C GLY A 439 8.71 27.29 25.40
N ASP A 440 8.14 27.84 26.49
CA ASP A 440 8.74 28.81 27.42
C ASP A 440 9.53 28.15 28.57
N HIS A 441 9.55 26.81 28.64
CA HIS A 441 10.26 26.11 29.70
C HIS A 441 11.78 26.19 29.49
N PRO A 442 12.59 26.52 30.55
CA PRO A 442 14.05 26.69 30.42
C PRO A 442 14.79 25.49 29.82
N GLN A 443 14.26 24.29 29.99
CA GLN A 443 14.83 23.04 29.46
C GLN A 443 13.96 22.42 28.35
N HIS A 444 13.17 23.22 27.66
CA HIS A 444 12.22 22.73 26.65
C HIS A 444 12.86 21.75 25.64
N ASP A 445 13.96 22.19 25.02
CA ASP A 445 14.60 21.39 23.95
C ASP A 445 15.16 20.07 24.49
N LYS A 446 15.76 20.08 25.66
CA LYS A 446 16.26 18.87 26.34
C LYS A 446 15.12 17.91 26.65
N LEU A 447 14.07 18.38 27.35
CA LEU A 447 12.94 17.53 27.75
C LEU A 447 12.13 17.03 26.55
N LYS A 448 12.05 17.84 25.50
CA LYS A 448 11.44 17.45 24.21
C LYS A 448 12.26 16.35 23.51
N MET A 449 13.58 16.47 23.52
CA MET A 449 14.49 15.44 23.00
C MET A 449 14.33 14.14 23.80
N GLU A 450 14.38 14.18 25.11
CA GLU A 450 14.20 13.01 26.00
C GLU A 450 12.86 12.33 25.77
N ARG A 451 11.76 13.10 25.70
CA ARG A 451 10.43 12.59 25.36
C ARG A 451 10.39 11.95 23.97
N ASN A 452 11.13 12.49 22.99
CA ASN A 452 11.21 11.90 21.64
C ASN A 452 12.00 10.57 21.64
N VAL A 453 12.99 10.41 22.50
CA VAL A 453 13.64 9.11 22.72
C VAL A 453 12.63 8.11 23.28
N GLY A 454 11.90 8.47 24.32
CA GLY A 454 10.83 7.62 24.89
C GLY A 454 9.77 7.26 23.84
N LYS A 455 9.39 8.22 22.99
CA LYS A 455 8.48 7.98 21.86
C LYS A 455 9.05 6.98 20.87
N THR A 456 10.32 7.09 20.53
CA THR A 456 10.98 6.17 19.59
C THR A 456 11.11 4.78 20.20
N CYS A 457 11.35 4.67 21.52
CA CYS A 457 11.30 3.39 22.24
C CYS A 457 9.92 2.71 22.07
N ILE A 458 8.85 3.40 22.43
CA ILE A 458 7.49 2.83 22.40
C ILE A 458 7.07 2.46 20.96
N LEU A 459 7.38 3.31 19.97
CA LEU A 459 6.92 3.10 18.59
C LEU A 459 7.85 2.25 17.72
N SER A 460 9.15 2.24 17.98
CA SER A 460 10.13 1.54 17.15
C SER A 460 10.68 0.28 17.84
N ALA A 461 11.09 0.36 19.10
CA ALA A 461 11.62 -0.81 19.80
C ALA A 461 10.53 -1.88 20.03
N GLY A 462 9.25 -1.48 20.05
CA GLY A 462 8.09 -2.42 20.06
C GLY A 462 8.07 -3.44 18.92
N TYR A 463 8.73 -3.15 17.81
CA TYR A 463 8.91 -4.09 16.70
C TYR A 463 10.11 -5.04 16.84
N GLY A 464 10.78 -5.07 17.99
CA GLY A 464 11.90 -5.97 18.23
C GLY A 464 13.18 -5.60 17.47
N VAL A 465 13.39 -4.34 17.13
CA VAL A 465 14.60 -3.88 16.44
C VAL A 465 15.85 -4.07 17.30
N SER A 466 17.02 -4.27 16.69
CA SER A 466 18.31 -4.31 17.38
C SER A 466 18.70 -2.91 17.91
N ALA A 467 19.61 -2.86 18.90
CA ALA A 467 20.14 -1.61 19.45
C ALA A 467 20.76 -0.72 18.36
N GLN A 468 21.52 -1.30 17.41
CA GLN A 468 22.09 -0.56 16.29
C GLN A 468 21.00 0.07 15.41
N LYS A 469 20.00 -0.70 15.01
CA LYS A 469 18.89 -0.19 14.18
C LYS A 469 18.04 0.84 14.94
N PHE A 470 17.96 0.74 16.25
CA PHE A 470 17.31 1.75 17.10
C PHE A 470 18.10 3.07 17.09
N SER A 471 19.43 3.02 17.26
CA SER A 471 20.34 4.17 17.11
C SER A 471 20.15 4.87 15.75
N ASP A 472 20.20 4.11 14.65
CA ASP A 472 19.96 4.63 13.29
C ASP A 472 18.57 5.27 13.15
N THR A 473 17.56 4.73 13.84
CA THR A 473 16.20 5.26 13.81
C THR A 473 16.07 6.59 14.54
N LEU A 474 16.78 6.76 15.66
CA LEU A 474 16.86 8.04 16.35
C LEU A 474 17.46 9.12 15.45
N LEU A 475 18.61 8.86 14.83
CA LEU A 475 19.27 9.79 13.89
C LEU A 475 18.35 10.18 12.72
N ARG A 476 17.71 9.20 12.10
CA ARG A 476 16.72 9.45 11.00
C ARG A 476 15.51 10.26 11.46
N SER A 477 15.23 10.28 12.75
CA SER A 477 14.14 11.06 13.35
C SER A 477 14.60 12.42 13.86
N ASN A 478 15.83 12.84 13.53
CA ASN A 478 16.50 14.04 14.03
C ASN A 478 16.58 14.08 15.56
N VAL A 479 16.79 12.92 16.17
CA VAL A 479 17.03 12.78 17.62
C VAL A 479 18.48 12.33 17.80
N GLN A 480 19.37 13.28 17.93
CA GLN A 480 20.79 13.05 18.21
C GLN A 480 21.01 13.19 19.71
N LEU A 481 21.57 12.17 20.35
CA LEU A 481 21.78 12.11 21.80
C LEU A 481 23.13 12.72 22.21
N ASP A 482 24.10 12.67 21.29
CA ASP A 482 25.44 13.23 21.46
C ASP A 482 26.02 13.55 20.08
N ASP A 483 26.90 14.55 20.01
CA ASP A 483 27.59 14.93 18.77
C ASP A 483 28.60 13.85 18.33
N ASN A 484 29.17 13.12 19.29
CA ASN A 484 30.01 11.96 19.04
C ASN A 484 29.10 10.75 18.74
N LEU A 485 29.20 10.18 17.52
CA LEU A 485 28.37 9.07 17.07
C LEU A 485 28.57 7.79 17.90
N GLU A 486 29.73 7.57 18.48
CA GLU A 486 30.02 6.45 19.37
C GLU A 486 29.26 6.58 20.69
N GLN A 487 29.28 7.79 21.27
CA GLN A 487 28.51 8.10 22.48
C GLN A 487 27.00 8.07 22.20
N HIS A 488 26.56 8.63 21.07
CA HIS A 488 25.17 8.49 20.63
C HIS A 488 24.74 7.03 20.57
N ALA A 489 25.53 6.14 19.95
CA ALA A 489 25.21 4.73 19.83
C ALA A 489 25.17 4.04 21.21
N ALA A 490 26.08 4.38 22.12
CA ALA A 490 26.09 3.86 23.49
C ALA A 490 24.84 4.30 24.28
N MET A 491 24.46 5.58 24.21
CA MET A 491 23.26 6.11 24.86
C MET A 491 21.98 5.48 24.25
N ALA A 492 21.93 5.30 22.95
CA ALA A 492 20.83 4.63 22.25
C ALA A 492 20.72 3.16 22.68
N ALA A 493 21.86 2.45 22.82
CA ALA A 493 21.89 1.08 23.31
C ALA A 493 21.40 0.99 24.78
N HIS A 494 21.77 1.95 25.63
CA HIS A 494 21.23 2.04 26.98
C HIS A 494 19.71 2.22 26.98
N ALA A 495 19.19 3.19 26.24
CA ALA A 495 17.74 3.44 26.14
C ALA A 495 16.99 2.19 25.63
N HIS A 496 17.54 1.50 24.64
CA HIS A 496 16.99 0.25 24.13
C HIS A 496 16.98 -0.87 25.19
N ALA A 497 18.04 -1.00 26.00
CA ALA A 497 18.12 -1.98 27.09
C ALA A 497 17.10 -1.68 28.19
N VAL A 498 16.95 -0.40 28.60
CA VAL A 498 15.93 0.05 29.57
C VAL A 498 14.53 -0.26 29.05
N TYR A 499 14.25 -0.01 27.77
CA TYR A 499 12.97 -0.38 27.17
C TYR A 499 12.70 -1.88 27.28
N ARG A 500 13.65 -2.73 26.92
CA ARG A 500 13.48 -4.20 26.96
C ARG A 500 13.25 -4.71 28.37
N GLN A 501 13.90 -4.13 29.35
CA GLN A 501 13.73 -4.45 30.77
C GLN A 501 12.35 -4.01 31.26
N ALA A 502 11.96 -2.78 30.98
CA ALA A 502 10.68 -2.21 31.38
C ALA A 502 9.48 -2.87 30.66
N SER A 503 9.70 -3.43 29.47
CA SER A 503 8.66 -4.05 28.64
C SER A 503 8.77 -5.56 28.63
N SER A 504 8.84 -6.17 29.83
CA SER A 504 9.05 -7.63 30.00
C SER A 504 7.94 -8.47 29.37
N GLY A 505 6.67 -8.03 29.43
CA GLY A 505 5.54 -8.71 28.77
C GLY A 505 5.71 -8.72 27.26
N ILE A 506 6.09 -7.58 26.66
CA ILE A 506 6.34 -7.47 25.21
C ILE A 506 7.49 -8.39 24.77
N THR A 507 8.59 -8.39 25.53
CA THR A 507 9.74 -9.26 25.20
C THR A 507 9.44 -10.74 25.38
N ALA A 508 8.59 -11.11 26.33
CA ALA A 508 8.08 -12.48 26.49
C ALA A 508 7.17 -12.88 25.32
N PHE A 509 6.32 -11.98 24.87
CA PHE A 509 5.45 -12.19 23.71
C PHE A 509 6.26 -12.43 22.42
N TRP A 510 7.34 -11.66 22.18
CA TRP A 510 8.23 -11.93 21.04
C TRP A 510 8.84 -13.33 21.08
N LYS A 511 9.32 -13.76 22.25
CA LYS A 511 9.85 -15.13 22.44
C LYS A 511 8.78 -16.19 22.19
N GLN A 512 7.54 -15.93 22.57
CA GLN A 512 6.40 -16.79 22.29
C GLN A 512 6.13 -16.89 20.78
N CYS A 513 6.12 -15.76 20.07
CA CYS A 513 5.95 -15.71 18.61
C CYS A 513 7.08 -16.47 17.89
N ASP A 514 8.35 -16.26 18.27
CA ASP A 514 9.49 -16.99 17.67
C ASP A 514 9.36 -18.49 17.88
N ARG A 515 9.05 -18.93 19.10
CA ARG A 515 8.84 -20.36 19.40
C ARG A 515 7.74 -20.97 18.55
N ILE A 516 6.62 -20.27 18.38
CA ILE A 516 5.47 -20.75 17.59
C ILE A 516 5.82 -20.83 16.12
N ILE A 517 6.47 -19.82 15.55
CA ILE A 517 6.89 -19.83 14.15
C ILE A 517 7.87 -20.97 13.86
N ARG A 518 8.81 -21.24 14.78
CA ARG A 518 9.74 -22.39 14.67
C ARG A 518 9.03 -23.72 14.76
N LEU A 519 8.05 -23.85 15.67
CA LEU A 519 7.21 -25.04 15.76
C LEU A 519 6.45 -25.27 14.45
N LEU A 520 5.85 -24.23 13.88
CA LEU A 520 5.17 -24.32 12.59
C LEU A 520 6.11 -24.67 11.43
N ALA A 521 7.38 -24.24 11.49
CA ALA A 521 8.40 -24.54 10.48
C ALA A 521 8.95 -25.97 10.58
N SER A 522 8.77 -26.66 11.73
CA SER A 522 9.29 -28.01 11.99
C SER A 522 8.23 -29.12 11.90
N THR A 523 7.00 -28.80 11.48
CA THR A 523 5.91 -29.76 11.31
C THR A 523 5.10 -29.52 10.05
N ASP A 524 4.61 -30.62 9.45
CA ASP A 524 3.63 -30.56 8.33
C ASP A 524 2.22 -30.96 8.76
N LYS A 525 2.00 -31.17 10.07
CA LYS A 525 0.71 -31.61 10.61
C LYS A 525 -0.37 -30.54 10.36
N ILE A 526 -1.43 -30.93 9.67
CA ILE A 526 -2.62 -30.10 9.43
C ILE A 526 -3.43 -29.98 10.71
N GLY A 527 -3.97 -28.80 10.95
CA GLY A 527 -4.84 -28.47 12.07
C GLY A 527 -4.32 -27.32 12.92
N GLN A 528 -5.07 -26.98 13.95
CA GLN A 528 -4.66 -26.04 14.97
C GLN A 528 -3.58 -26.69 15.84
N LEU A 529 -2.45 -26.00 16.04
CA LEU A 529 -1.34 -26.46 16.86
C LEU A 529 -1.32 -25.80 18.24
N GLY A 530 -1.96 -24.63 18.40
CA GLY A 530 -2.04 -23.94 19.67
C GLY A 530 -2.60 -22.53 19.55
N THR A 531 -2.74 -21.91 20.70
CA THR A 531 -3.09 -20.49 20.86
C THR A 531 -1.93 -19.74 21.51
N PHE A 532 -1.87 -18.42 21.35
CA PHE A 532 -0.85 -17.57 21.95
C PHE A 532 -1.37 -16.13 22.11
N GLY A 533 -0.57 -15.28 22.76
CA GLY A 533 -0.96 -13.97 23.23
C GLY A 533 -1.42 -14.02 24.69
N ALA A 534 -1.51 -12.88 25.35
CA ALA A 534 -1.84 -12.79 26.78
C ALA A 534 -3.24 -13.34 27.11
N HIS A 535 -4.15 -13.28 26.14
CA HIS A 535 -5.54 -13.73 26.27
C HIS A 535 -5.87 -14.92 25.35
N ASN A 536 -4.85 -15.60 24.79
CA ASN A 536 -4.98 -16.70 23.82
C ASN A 536 -5.79 -16.31 22.56
N GLU A 537 -5.72 -15.07 22.18
CA GLU A 537 -6.51 -14.47 21.08
C GLU A 537 -6.01 -14.83 19.69
N PHE A 538 -4.77 -15.30 19.58
CA PHE A 538 -4.18 -15.76 18.32
C PHE A 538 -4.21 -17.28 18.22
N ILE A 539 -4.41 -17.78 17.00
CA ILE A 539 -4.38 -19.21 16.70
C ILE A 539 -3.21 -19.49 15.75
N ALA A 540 -2.40 -20.47 16.08
CA ALA A 540 -1.34 -20.99 15.23
C ALA A 540 -1.73 -22.35 14.67
N GLY A 541 -1.48 -22.59 13.38
CA GLY A 541 -1.81 -23.87 12.76
C GLY A 541 -1.29 -24.01 11.34
N ARG A 542 -1.64 -25.14 10.74
CA ARG A 542 -1.41 -25.41 9.31
C ARG A 542 -2.72 -25.85 8.66
N ALA A 543 -2.94 -25.39 7.45
CA ALA A 543 -4.10 -25.76 6.66
C ALA A 543 -3.76 -25.71 5.17
N PHE A 544 -4.56 -26.38 4.35
CA PHE A 544 -4.56 -26.09 2.93
C PHE A 544 -5.16 -24.71 2.69
N ILE A 545 -4.51 -23.93 1.85
CA ILE A 545 -5.14 -22.71 1.34
C ILE A 545 -6.35 -23.14 0.52
N PRO A 546 -7.53 -22.55 0.73
CA PRO A 546 -8.77 -22.95 0.06
C PRO A 546 -8.61 -23.11 -1.45
N GLY A 547 -9.12 -24.21 -2.01
CA GLY A 547 -9.00 -24.50 -3.44
C GLY A 547 -7.59 -24.92 -3.92
N THR A 548 -6.63 -25.18 -3.01
CA THR A 548 -5.28 -25.60 -3.39
C THR A 548 -4.82 -26.83 -2.61
N GLN A 549 -3.79 -27.50 -3.12
CA GLN A 549 -3.08 -28.58 -2.41
C GLN A 549 -1.89 -28.05 -1.57
N THR A 550 -1.79 -26.70 -1.40
CA THR A 550 -0.66 -26.10 -0.71
C THR A 550 -0.90 -26.09 0.79
N ASN A 551 -0.14 -26.93 1.52
CA ASN A 551 -0.11 -26.92 2.97
C ASN A 551 0.68 -25.70 3.47
N CYS A 552 0.00 -24.76 4.09
CA CYS A 552 0.59 -23.53 4.61
C CYS A 552 0.46 -23.43 6.12
N ALA A 553 1.51 -22.93 6.76
CA ALA A 553 1.41 -22.44 8.12
C ALA A 553 0.62 -21.12 8.14
N TYR A 554 -0.11 -20.88 9.23
CA TYR A 554 -0.82 -19.62 9.44
C TYR A 554 -0.78 -19.18 10.90
N LEU A 555 -0.88 -17.87 11.08
CA LEU A 555 -1.26 -17.22 12.33
C LEU A 555 -2.59 -16.52 12.10
N GLN A 556 -3.64 -16.92 12.82
CA GLN A 556 -4.97 -16.33 12.72
C GLN A 556 -5.13 -15.24 13.77
N LEU A 557 -5.52 -14.07 13.33
CA LEU A 557 -5.85 -12.91 14.15
C LEU A 557 -7.26 -13.03 14.75
N PRO A 558 -7.60 -12.26 15.81
CA PRO A 558 -8.92 -12.29 16.45
C PRO A 558 -10.09 -12.04 15.49
N ASN A 559 -9.89 -11.26 14.44
CA ASN A 559 -10.93 -10.98 13.43
C ASN A 559 -11.10 -12.11 12.39
N GLY A 560 -10.37 -13.23 12.53
CA GLY A 560 -10.39 -14.37 11.60
C GLY A 560 -9.44 -14.27 10.41
N TYR A 561 -8.79 -13.10 10.18
CA TYR A 561 -7.78 -12.98 9.13
C TYR A 561 -6.56 -13.84 9.43
N ARG A 562 -6.04 -14.54 8.42
CA ARG A 562 -4.87 -15.41 8.55
C ARG A 562 -3.65 -14.80 7.86
N LEU A 563 -2.57 -14.69 8.62
CA LEU A 563 -1.22 -14.43 8.09
C LEU A 563 -0.66 -15.76 7.60
N TRP A 564 -0.61 -15.94 6.30
CA TRP A 564 -0.17 -17.19 5.69
C TRP A 564 1.33 -17.19 5.39
N TYR A 565 1.97 -18.31 5.67
CA TYR A 565 3.39 -18.55 5.44
C TYR A 565 3.59 -19.79 4.53
N PRO A 566 3.48 -19.61 3.20
CA PRO A 566 3.65 -20.73 2.26
C PRO A 566 5.04 -21.34 2.36
N ASN A 567 5.11 -22.67 2.35
CA ASN A 567 6.36 -23.41 2.41
C ASN A 567 7.29 -22.96 3.57
N LEU A 568 6.68 -22.72 4.75
CA LEU A 568 7.42 -22.34 5.96
C LEU A 568 8.34 -23.47 6.38
N ARG A 569 9.62 -23.20 6.50
CA ARG A 569 10.66 -24.19 6.81
C ARG A 569 11.84 -23.58 7.53
N MET A 570 12.61 -24.44 8.20
CA MET A 570 13.92 -24.07 8.73
C MET A 570 14.96 -24.08 7.59
N TYR A 571 15.82 -23.10 7.57
CA TYR A 571 17.03 -23.04 6.75
C TYR A 571 18.19 -22.61 7.66
N GLU A 572 19.07 -23.55 7.97
CA GLU A 572 20.09 -23.40 9.04
C GLU A 572 19.40 -23.00 10.37
N THR A 573 19.75 -21.83 10.92
CA THR A 573 19.18 -21.30 12.16
C THR A 573 17.99 -20.36 11.93
N GLN A 574 17.64 -20.08 10.67
CA GLN A 574 16.62 -19.11 10.29
C GLN A 574 15.33 -19.79 9.84
N VAL A 575 14.22 -19.10 10.04
CA VAL A 575 12.93 -19.48 9.47
C VAL A 575 12.71 -18.71 8.17
N ILE A 576 12.37 -19.43 7.12
CA ILE A 576 12.10 -18.87 5.80
C ILE A 576 10.73 -19.34 5.28
N TYR A 577 10.11 -18.56 4.42
CA TYR A 577 8.90 -18.92 3.69
C TYR A 577 8.93 -18.33 2.29
N ASP A 578 8.07 -18.86 1.42
CA ASP A 578 7.95 -18.39 0.05
C ASP A 578 6.79 -17.39 -0.06
N ARG A 579 6.93 -16.37 -0.91
CA ARG A 579 5.86 -15.46 -1.27
C ARG A 579 5.91 -15.14 -2.76
N ILE A 580 4.79 -14.76 -3.33
CA ILE A 580 4.75 -14.26 -4.70
C ILE A 580 5.05 -12.75 -4.70
N VAL A 581 6.09 -12.35 -5.40
CA VAL A 581 6.46 -10.95 -5.61
C VAL A 581 6.53 -10.69 -7.11
N HIS A 582 5.70 -9.77 -7.61
CA HIS A 582 5.58 -9.51 -9.06
C HIS A 582 5.37 -10.79 -9.89
N GLY A 583 4.53 -11.70 -9.39
CA GLY A 583 4.22 -12.97 -10.05
C GLY A 583 5.31 -14.05 -9.96
N LYS A 584 6.40 -13.81 -9.22
CA LYS A 584 7.50 -14.78 -9.06
C LYS A 584 7.63 -15.24 -7.61
N PRO A 585 7.88 -16.54 -7.36
CA PRO A 585 8.22 -17.02 -6.04
C PRO A 585 9.52 -16.36 -5.54
N THR A 586 9.46 -15.86 -4.32
CA THR A 586 10.61 -15.21 -3.66
C THR A 586 10.72 -15.72 -2.23
N VAL A 587 11.89 -16.19 -1.85
CA VAL A 587 12.17 -16.63 -0.47
C VAL A 587 12.28 -15.39 0.43
N THR A 588 11.57 -15.42 1.53
CA THR A 588 11.56 -14.35 2.54
C THR A 588 11.99 -14.92 3.89
N ARG A 589 12.90 -14.25 4.57
CA ARG A 589 13.33 -14.60 5.93
C ARG A 589 12.37 -13.97 6.94
N ILE A 590 12.05 -14.75 7.99
CA ILE A 590 11.42 -14.19 9.19
C ILE A 590 12.56 -13.90 10.16
N TYR A 591 12.74 -12.63 10.48
CA TYR A 591 13.72 -12.22 11.47
C TYR A 591 13.10 -12.48 12.85
N GLY A 592 13.78 -13.30 13.66
CA GLY A 592 13.45 -13.48 15.07
C GLY A 592 13.62 -12.17 15.84
N ALA A 593 12.83 -11.99 16.88
CA ALA A 593 12.97 -10.87 17.80
C ALA A 593 14.23 -11.02 18.67
#